data_5113d9708bd5015884337abc7dd09ae0
#
_entry.id   5113d9708bd5015884337abc7dd09ae0
#
_cell.length_a   1.000
_cell.length_b   1.000
_cell.length_c   1.000
_cell.angle_alpha   90.00
_cell.angle_beta   90.00
_cell.angle_gamma   90.00
#
_symmetry.space_group_name_H-M   'P 1'
#
loop_
_entity.id
_entity.type
_entity.pdbx_description
1 polymer ?
#
loop_
_entity_poly.entity_id
_entity_poly.type
_entity_poly.pdbx_seq_one_letter_code
_entity_poly.pdbx_strand_id
1 'polypeptide(L)'
;MFRSYILTFFLAIGLLSCETLSKLPTYAGSAIPTDAEAATGLRQALEQGVGKGIGVLNVQDGFFGNQAYKLFLPADAQLIENTMRQLGMGGMVDRAILQINRSAEDAVGYARPIFLDAIRDMTITDAINIVRGPRDAATQYFRQKTTERLTAAFSPVIRASLDKFSATKYYNDVISTYNNFPTTINKLNPDLPSYVVGKAVDALFDQIAREEANIRENPVARTTDILRKVFGWAGAR
;
A
#
# COMPACT_ATOMS: atom_id res chain seq x y z
N MET A 1 -68.41 -58.69 -13.17
CA MET A 1 -67.91 -58.20 -14.46
C MET A 1 -67.29 -56.86 -14.29
N PHE A 2 -66.06 -56.82 -13.82
CA PHE A 2 -65.24 -55.60 -13.78
C PHE A 2 -63.77 -56.05 -13.77
N ARG A 3 -63.24 -56.25 -14.94
CA ARG A 3 -61.82 -56.54 -15.18
C ARG A 3 -61.44 -55.83 -16.47
N SER A 4 -60.30 -55.17 -16.47
CA SER A 4 -59.66 -54.70 -17.68
C SER A 4 -59.85 -53.18 -18.01
N TYR A 5 -59.30 -52.29 -17.27
CA TYR A 5 -58.89 -50.91 -17.73
C TYR A 5 -57.80 -50.26 -16.84
N ILE A 6 -56.86 -51.01 -16.39
CA ILE A 6 -55.65 -50.46 -15.66
C ILE A 6 -54.37 -51.01 -16.32
N LEU A 7 -54.15 -50.74 -17.58
CA LEU A 7 -52.85 -51.12 -18.18
C LEU A 7 -52.49 -50.28 -19.42
N THR A 8 -52.81 -49.00 -19.47
CA THR A 8 -52.37 -48.14 -20.59
C THR A 8 -52.10 -46.72 -20.21
N PHE A 9 -51.54 -46.46 -19.00
CA PHE A 9 -51.19 -45.10 -18.58
C PHE A 9 -49.74 -44.96 -18.02
N PHE A 10 -48.86 -45.87 -18.37
CA PHE A 10 -47.47 -45.85 -17.85
C PHE A 10 -46.41 -45.84 -18.94
N LEU A 11 -46.62 -45.16 -20.08
CA LEU A 11 -45.60 -45.10 -21.12
C LEU A 11 -45.52 -43.71 -21.81
N ALA A 12 -45.57 -42.63 -21.07
CA ALA A 12 -45.40 -41.30 -21.64
C ALA A 12 -44.69 -40.30 -20.68
N ILE A 13 -43.85 -40.78 -19.76
CA ILE A 13 -43.01 -39.90 -18.93
C ILE A 13 -41.57 -40.38 -19.05
N GLY A 14 -40.89 -40.10 -20.14
CA GLY A 14 -39.54 -40.60 -20.33
C GLY A 14 -38.74 -39.92 -21.43
N LEU A 15 -39.02 -38.66 -21.82
CA LEU A 15 -38.22 -37.97 -22.82
C LEU A 15 -38.18 -36.43 -22.64
N LEU A 16 -38.06 -35.93 -21.41
CA LEU A 16 -37.86 -34.49 -21.17
C LEU A 16 -36.89 -34.30 -20.02
N SER A 17 -35.67 -34.80 -20.15
CA SER A 17 -34.63 -34.53 -19.17
C SER A 17 -33.23 -34.68 -19.76
N CYS A 18 -32.89 -33.86 -20.75
CA CYS A 18 -31.51 -33.77 -21.24
C CYS A 18 -31.11 -32.40 -21.76
N GLU A 19 -31.80 -31.31 -21.42
CA GLU A 19 -31.37 -29.98 -21.88
C GLU A 19 -31.07 -28.96 -20.76
N THR A 20 -31.14 -29.31 -19.48
CA THR A 20 -30.91 -28.37 -18.38
C THR A 20 -29.53 -28.54 -17.71
N LEU A 21 -28.72 -29.47 -18.20
CA LEU A 21 -27.38 -29.70 -17.63
C LEU A 21 -26.26 -28.91 -18.35
N SER A 22 -26.59 -28.21 -19.44
CA SER A 22 -25.60 -27.42 -20.22
C SER A 22 -25.49 -25.95 -19.81
N LYS A 23 -26.15 -25.53 -18.72
CA LYS A 23 -26.08 -24.19 -18.17
C LYS A 23 -25.57 -24.15 -16.71
N LEU A 24 -24.91 -25.17 -16.25
CA LEU A 24 -24.00 -24.97 -15.13
C LEU A 24 -22.90 -24.02 -15.66
N PRO A 25 -22.65 -22.88 -15.00
CA PRO A 25 -21.45 -22.12 -15.33
C PRO A 25 -20.32 -23.11 -15.13
N THR A 26 -19.72 -23.54 -16.23
CA THR A 26 -18.43 -24.18 -16.19
C THR A 26 -17.57 -23.15 -15.47
N TYR A 27 -17.27 -23.38 -14.21
CA TYR A 27 -16.11 -22.79 -13.60
C TYR A 27 -14.98 -23.28 -14.49
N ALA A 28 -14.63 -22.46 -15.47
CA ALA A 28 -13.52 -22.70 -16.36
C ALA A 28 -12.36 -22.92 -15.41
N GLY A 29 -11.99 -24.19 -15.29
CA GLY A 29 -10.85 -24.59 -14.48
C GLY A 29 -9.75 -23.62 -14.86
N SER A 30 -9.16 -22.96 -13.90
CA SER A 30 -8.28 -21.81 -14.07
C SER A 30 -7.23 -22.15 -15.14
N ALA A 31 -7.52 -21.78 -16.39
CA ALA A 31 -6.57 -21.95 -17.46
C ALA A 31 -5.27 -21.26 -17.01
N ILE A 32 -4.19 -22.01 -17.03
CA ILE A 32 -2.86 -21.48 -16.64
C ILE A 32 -2.66 -20.19 -17.42
N PRO A 33 -2.45 -19.05 -16.76
CA PRO A 33 -2.22 -17.80 -17.45
C PRO A 33 -0.96 -17.89 -18.28
N THR A 34 -0.98 -17.35 -19.49
CA THR A 34 0.24 -17.16 -20.29
C THR A 34 1.17 -16.17 -19.59
N ASP A 35 2.44 -16.19 -19.93
CA ASP A 35 3.44 -15.27 -19.37
C ASP A 35 3.04 -13.79 -19.61
N ALA A 36 2.48 -13.48 -20.77
CA ALA A 36 1.98 -12.15 -21.10
C ALA A 36 0.77 -11.76 -20.24
N GLU A 37 -0.16 -12.68 -19.99
CA GLU A 37 -1.30 -12.46 -19.10
C GLU A 37 -0.84 -12.29 -17.66
N ALA A 38 0.13 -13.08 -17.19
CA ALA A 38 0.72 -12.95 -15.86
C ALA A 38 1.37 -11.57 -15.68
N ALA A 39 2.15 -11.11 -16.67
CA ALA A 39 2.76 -9.79 -16.65
C ALA A 39 1.70 -8.66 -16.65
N THR A 40 0.65 -8.79 -17.46
CA THR A 40 -0.43 -7.80 -17.53
C THR A 40 -1.21 -7.74 -16.21
N GLY A 41 -1.57 -8.90 -15.67
CA GLY A 41 -2.28 -8.98 -14.39
C GLY A 41 -1.46 -8.41 -13.24
N LEU A 42 -0.16 -8.73 -13.20
CA LEU A 42 0.71 -8.16 -12.17
C LEU A 42 0.80 -6.65 -12.26
N ARG A 43 1.03 -6.08 -13.47
CA ARG A 43 1.09 -4.61 -13.64
C ARG A 43 -0.19 -3.93 -13.16
N GLN A 44 -1.36 -4.47 -13.49
CA GLN A 44 -2.65 -3.95 -13.00
C GLN A 44 -2.76 -4.05 -11.46
N ALA A 45 -2.32 -5.15 -10.87
CA ALA A 45 -2.29 -5.29 -9.41
C ALA A 45 -1.41 -4.23 -8.75
N LEU A 46 -0.24 -3.99 -9.33
CA LEU A 46 0.71 -3.01 -8.82
C LEU A 46 0.21 -1.57 -8.97
N GLU A 47 -0.40 -1.23 -10.11
CA GLU A 47 -1.04 0.08 -10.31
C GLU A 47 -2.17 0.30 -9.30
N GLN A 48 -3.00 -0.72 -9.05
CA GLN A 48 -4.05 -0.67 -8.03
C GLN A 48 -3.46 -0.50 -6.62
N GLY A 49 -2.44 -1.28 -6.27
CA GLY A 49 -1.79 -1.24 -4.97
C GLY A 49 -1.11 0.11 -4.69
N VAL A 50 -0.36 0.63 -5.66
CA VAL A 50 0.26 1.96 -5.59
C VAL A 50 -0.79 3.06 -5.46
N GLY A 51 -1.86 3.00 -6.27
CA GLY A 51 -2.95 3.99 -6.22
C GLY A 51 -3.63 4.02 -4.86
N LYS A 52 -3.95 2.86 -4.30
CA LYS A 52 -4.56 2.75 -2.97
C LYS A 52 -3.60 3.18 -1.86
N GLY A 53 -2.33 2.71 -1.89
CA GLY A 53 -1.34 3.06 -0.89
C GLY A 53 -1.10 4.56 -0.80
N ILE A 54 -0.95 5.22 -1.94
CA ILE A 54 -0.85 6.69 -1.99
C ILE A 54 -2.15 7.33 -1.49
N GLY A 55 -3.32 6.84 -1.91
CA GLY A 55 -4.61 7.38 -1.51
C GLY A 55 -4.88 7.33 -0.01
N VAL A 56 -4.34 6.34 0.70
CA VAL A 56 -4.42 6.26 2.18
C VAL A 56 -3.53 7.29 2.86
N LEU A 57 -2.36 7.57 2.31
CA LEU A 57 -1.36 8.42 2.93
C LEU A 57 -1.45 9.90 2.51
N ASN A 58 -1.85 10.18 1.26
CA ASN A 58 -1.93 11.53 0.68
C ASN A 58 -3.29 12.21 0.96
N VAL A 59 -3.76 12.07 2.19
CA VAL A 59 -4.98 12.73 2.68
C VAL A 59 -4.71 13.35 4.05
N GLN A 60 -5.53 14.28 4.45
CA GLN A 60 -5.46 14.82 5.81
C GLN A 60 -5.60 13.66 6.81
N ASP A 61 -4.71 13.62 7.79
CA ASP A 61 -4.62 12.56 8.80
C ASP A 61 -4.17 11.17 8.27
N GLY A 62 -3.70 11.09 7.02
CA GLY A 62 -3.09 9.88 6.48
C GLY A 62 -1.83 9.43 7.22
N PHE A 63 -1.08 10.40 7.77
CA PHE A 63 0.00 10.17 8.72
C PHE A 63 -0.39 10.53 10.15
N PHE A 64 -0.81 11.76 10.39
CA PHE A 64 -1.05 12.26 11.75
C PHE A 64 -2.12 11.46 12.51
N GLY A 65 -3.23 11.14 11.86
CA GLY A 65 -4.34 10.36 12.43
C GLY A 65 -4.13 8.85 12.38
N ASN A 66 -3.10 8.38 11.70
CA ASN A 66 -2.85 6.96 11.51
C ASN A 66 -1.79 6.46 12.50
N GLN A 67 -2.19 5.61 13.45
CA GLN A 67 -1.28 5.11 14.49
C GLN A 67 -0.06 4.36 13.93
N ALA A 68 -0.17 3.73 12.74
CA ALA A 68 0.93 2.99 12.14
C ALA A 68 1.97 3.90 11.47
N TYR A 69 1.56 5.10 11.01
CA TYR A 69 2.41 5.97 10.20
C TYR A 69 2.66 7.34 10.81
N LYS A 70 2.02 7.66 11.94
CA LYS A 70 2.23 8.93 12.63
C LYS A 70 3.72 9.14 12.92
N LEU A 71 4.25 10.23 12.39
CA LEU A 71 5.62 10.64 12.62
C LEU A 71 5.71 11.41 13.94
N PHE A 72 6.54 10.93 14.80
CA PHE A 72 7.00 11.64 16.00
C PHE A 72 8.30 12.41 15.71
N LEU A 73 8.88 13.03 16.69
CA LEU A 73 10.23 13.59 16.51
C LEU A 73 11.24 12.46 16.23
N PRO A 74 12.34 12.72 15.50
CA PRO A 74 13.42 11.75 15.33
C PRO A 74 13.87 11.14 16.65
N ALA A 75 14.35 9.89 16.62
CA ALA A 75 14.70 9.15 17.85
C ALA A 75 15.68 9.94 18.76
N ASP A 76 16.63 10.63 18.15
CA ASP A 76 17.60 11.48 18.85
C ASP A 76 16.94 12.69 19.54
N ALA A 77 15.74 13.08 19.10
CA ALA A 77 14.98 14.19 19.67
C ALA A 77 13.89 13.74 20.68
N GLN A 78 13.74 12.44 20.96
CA GLN A 78 12.74 11.96 21.93
C GLN A 78 13.03 12.44 23.36
N LEU A 79 14.31 12.55 23.73
CA LEU A 79 14.70 13.13 25.00
C LEU A 79 14.25 14.59 25.10
N ILE A 80 14.39 15.32 24.00
CA ILE A 80 13.92 16.72 23.89
C ILE A 80 12.41 16.77 24.09
N GLU A 81 11.65 15.91 23.42
CA GLU A 81 10.19 15.85 23.55
C GLU A 81 9.78 15.67 25.02
N ASN A 82 10.36 14.68 25.69
CA ASN A 82 10.05 14.39 27.09
C ASN A 82 10.38 15.58 28.01
N THR A 83 11.55 16.19 27.82
CA THR A 83 11.98 17.35 28.61
C THR A 83 11.05 18.55 28.39
N MET A 84 10.73 18.86 27.14
CA MET A 84 9.84 19.98 26.79
C MET A 84 8.43 19.79 27.36
N ARG A 85 7.92 18.55 27.35
CA ARG A 85 6.60 18.23 27.94
C ARG A 85 6.62 18.39 29.45
N GLN A 86 7.66 17.94 30.14
CA GLN A 86 7.82 18.12 31.59
C GLN A 86 7.90 19.59 32.00
N LEU A 87 8.45 20.45 31.14
CA LEU A 87 8.53 21.89 31.36
C LEU A 87 7.26 22.66 30.96
N GLY A 88 6.16 21.93 30.61
CA GLY A 88 4.91 22.56 30.23
C GLY A 88 4.89 23.12 28.79
N MET A 89 5.92 22.83 27.98
CA MET A 89 6.05 23.30 26.59
C MET A 89 5.52 22.27 25.57
N GLY A 90 4.69 21.31 25.99
CA GLY A 90 4.15 20.24 25.14
C GLY A 90 3.40 20.76 23.89
N GLY A 91 2.71 21.89 23.99
CA GLY A 91 2.01 22.49 22.84
C GLY A 91 2.93 22.93 21.68
N MET A 92 4.21 23.22 21.95
CA MET A 92 5.21 23.50 20.91
C MET A 92 5.62 22.22 20.18
N VAL A 93 5.84 21.15 20.94
CA VAL A 93 6.15 19.80 20.42
C VAL A 93 4.99 19.29 19.56
N ASP A 94 3.75 19.39 20.05
CA ASP A 94 2.56 18.91 19.33
C ASP A 94 2.37 19.65 17.99
N ARG A 95 2.67 20.94 17.93
CA ARG A 95 2.66 21.70 16.68
C ARG A 95 3.75 21.22 15.72
N ALA A 96 4.97 21.00 16.18
CA ALA A 96 6.03 20.47 15.34
C ALA A 96 5.64 19.09 14.77
N ILE A 97 5.17 18.16 15.60
CA ILE A 97 4.70 16.84 15.19
C ILE A 97 3.57 16.95 14.16
N LEU A 98 2.57 17.80 14.39
CA LEU A 98 1.46 17.99 13.44
C LEU A 98 1.98 18.45 12.08
N GLN A 99 2.85 19.45 12.03
CA GLN A 99 3.32 20.01 10.76
C GLN A 99 4.28 19.07 10.02
N ILE A 100 5.07 18.27 10.74
CA ILE A 100 5.89 17.20 10.16
C ILE A 100 4.99 16.20 9.42
N ASN A 101 3.92 15.77 10.05
CA ASN A 101 2.97 14.82 9.44
C ASN A 101 2.26 15.43 8.23
N ARG A 102 1.81 16.69 8.30
CA ARG A 102 1.21 17.40 7.14
C ARG A 102 2.18 17.48 5.97
N SER A 103 3.46 17.66 6.24
CA SER A 103 4.49 17.69 5.20
C SER A 103 4.68 16.33 4.52
N ALA A 104 4.61 15.23 5.28
CA ALA A 104 4.66 13.87 4.73
C ALA A 104 3.41 13.57 3.90
N GLU A 105 2.23 13.93 4.38
CA GLU A 105 0.95 13.78 3.67
C GLU A 105 0.96 14.49 2.32
N ASP A 106 1.44 15.74 2.26
CA ASP A 106 1.55 16.52 1.03
C ASP A 106 2.53 15.88 0.02
N ALA A 107 3.68 15.41 0.52
CA ALA A 107 4.76 14.91 -0.33
C ALA A 107 4.48 13.55 -0.99
N VAL A 108 3.75 12.67 -0.33
CA VAL A 108 3.52 11.29 -0.79
C VAL A 108 2.82 11.21 -2.15
N GLY A 109 1.99 12.19 -2.50
CA GLY A 109 1.34 12.25 -3.81
C GLY A 109 2.30 12.26 -5.00
N TYR A 110 3.52 12.76 -4.81
CA TYR A 110 4.55 12.82 -5.86
C TYR A 110 5.22 11.46 -6.16
N ALA A 111 4.95 10.42 -5.37
CA ALA A 111 5.47 9.07 -5.61
C ALA A 111 4.87 8.38 -6.85
N ARG A 112 3.63 8.73 -7.21
CA ARG A 112 2.87 8.00 -8.23
C ARG A 112 3.59 7.84 -9.56
N PRO A 113 4.14 8.89 -10.21
CA PRO A 113 4.82 8.75 -11.49
C PRO A 113 6.04 7.82 -11.39
N ILE A 114 6.79 7.86 -10.29
CA ILE A 114 7.99 7.03 -10.10
C ILE A 114 7.64 5.54 -10.08
N PHE A 115 6.56 5.18 -9.37
CA PHE A 115 6.08 3.80 -9.35
C PHE A 115 5.51 3.36 -10.70
N LEU A 116 4.74 4.22 -11.37
CA LEU A 116 4.20 3.90 -12.71
C LEU A 116 5.32 3.68 -13.73
N ASP A 117 6.40 4.44 -13.69
CA ASP A 117 7.56 4.23 -14.53
C ASP A 117 8.22 2.88 -14.24
N ALA A 118 8.42 2.54 -12.96
CA ALA A 118 8.97 1.24 -12.58
C ALA A 118 8.08 0.05 -13.01
N ILE A 119 6.75 0.23 -13.00
CA ILE A 119 5.80 -0.78 -13.52
C ILE A 119 5.93 -0.93 -15.03
N ARG A 120 6.08 0.16 -15.77
CA ARG A 120 6.28 0.12 -17.24
C ARG A 120 7.61 -0.55 -17.63
N ASP A 121 8.67 -0.26 -16.87
CA ASP A 121 10.02 -0.79 -17.13
C ASP A 121 10.15 -2.26 -16.75
N MET A 122 9.15 -2.84 -16.06
CA MET A 122 9.16 -4.24 -15.65
C MET A 122 9.13 -5.17 -16.84
N THR A 123 10.08 -6.11 -16.91
CA THR A 123 10.11 -7.16 -17.94
C THR A 123 9.08 -8.26 -17.66
N ILE A 124 8.79 -9.10 -18.67
CA ILE A 124 7.93 -10.27 -18.47
C ILE A 124 8.56 -11.24 -17.46
N THR A 125 9.87 -11.41 -17.51
CA THR A 125 10.60 -12.28 -16.57
C THR A 125 10.48 -11.78 -15.12
N ASP A 126 10.64 -10.47 -14.90
CA ASP A 126 10.41 -9.87 -13.57
C ASP A 126 9.00 -10.16 -13.08
N ALA A 127 8.00 -9.96 -13.95
CA ALA A 127 6.60 -10.18 -13.61
C ALA A 127 6.32 -11.64 -13.21
N ILE A 128 6.84 -12.60 -13.95
CA ILE A 128 6.67 -14.03 -13.63
C ILE A 128 7.34 -14.37 -12.30
N ASN A 129 8.56 -13.89 -12.07
CA ASN A 129 9.28 -14.10 -10.82
C ASN A 129 8.52 -13.52 -9.63
N ILE A 130 7.90 -12.37 -9.79
CA ILE A 130 7.06 -11.75 -8.76
C ILE A 130 5.79 -12.56 -8.50
N VAL A 131 5.06 -12.95 -9.55
CA VAL A 131 3.80 -13.73 -9.40
C VAL A 131 4.05 -15.05 -8.68
N ARG A 132 5.16 -15.72 -9.01
CA ARG A 132 5.58 -17.01 -8.41
C ARG A 132 6.36 -16.85 -7.10
N GLY A 133 6.77 -15.64 -6.78
CA GLY A 133 7.61 -15.31 -5.64
C GLY A 133 6.86 -15.29 -4.30
N PRO A 134 7.56 -14.98 -3.22
CA PRO A 134 6.99 -14.86 -1.88
C PRO A 134 5.90 -13.79 -1.82
N ARG A 135 5.23 -13.72 -0.66
CA ARG A 135 4.05 -12.87 -0.43
C ARG A 135 4.29 -11.38 -0.71
N ASP A 136 5.51 -10.93 -0.56
CA ASP A 136 5.96 -9.54 -0.70
C ASP A 136 6.93 -9.31 -1.86
N ALA A 137 6.96 -10.22 -2.83
CA ALA A 137 7.90 -10.20 -3.95
C ALA A 137 7.82 -8.91 -4.78
N ALA A 138 6.60 -8.38 -5.02
CA ALA A 138 6.43 -7.14 -5.73
C ALA A 138 6.94 -5.93 -4.93
N THR A 139 6.66 -5.92 -3.63
CA THR A 139 7.15 -4.88 -2.71
C THR A 139 8.67 -4.86 -2.66
N GLN A 140 9.32 -6.02 -2.58
CA GLN A 140 10.79 -6.15 -2.60
C GLN A 140 11.36 -5.66 -3.95
N TYR A 141 10.75 -6.05 -5.07
CA TYR A 141 11.12 -5.56 -6.39
C TYR A 141 11.07 -4.02 -6.46
N PHE A 142 9.96 -3.43 -6.03
CA PHE A 142 9.83 -1.97 -6.01
C PHE A 142 10.83 -1.30 -5.08
N ARG A 143 11.01 -1.84 -3.89
CA ARG A 143 12.00 -1.32 -2.95
C ARG A 143 13.38 -1.26 -3.58
N GLN A 144 13.80 -2.33 -4.25
CA GLN A 144 15.08 -2.38 -4.96
C GLN A 144 15.17 -1.39 -6.13
N LYS A 145 14.11 -1.25 -6.91
CA LYS A 145 14.12 -0.44 -8.15
C LYS A 145 13.82 1.02 -7.96
N THR A 146 13.15 1.40 -6.87
CA THR A 146 12.59 2.76 -6.75
C THR A 146 13.04 3.52 -5.50
N THR A 147 13.62 2.90 -4.48
CA THR A 147 13.99 3.61 -3.22
C THR A 147 14.88 4.82 -3.48
N GLU A 148 15.93 4.68 -4.27
CA GLU A 148 16.86 5.78 -4.57
C GLU A 148 16.15 6.91 -5.33
N ARG A 149 15.36 6.56 -6.36
CA ARG A 149 14.58 7.52 -7.16
C ARG A 149 13.53 8.25 -6.29
N LEU A 150 12.84 7.51 -5.41
CA LEU A 150 11.88 8.08 -4.47
C LEU A 150 12.57 9.03 -3.48
N THR A 151 13.69 8.63 -2.90
CA THR A 151 14.47 9.46 -1.97
C THR A 151 14.93 10.76 -2.65
N ALA A 152 15.46 10.65 -3.86
CA ALA A 152 15.91 11.82 -4.63
C ALA A 152 14.75 12.76 -5.00
N ALA A 153 13.62 12.21 -5.44
CA ALA A 153 12.45 12.99 -5.82
C ALA A 153 11.72 13.61 -4.62
N PHE A 154 11.66 12.88 -3.49
CA PHE A 154 10.97 13.37 -2.28
C PHE A 154 11.76 14.46 -1.54
N SER A 155 13.08 14.38 -1.54
CA SER A 155 13.91 15.32 -0.79
C SER A 155 13.57 16.80 -1.06
N PRO A 156 13.50 17.29 -2.30
CA PRO A 156 13.12 18.68 -2.56
C PRO A 156 11.65 18.95 -2.22
N VAL A 157 10.75 18.00 -2.47
CA VAL A 157 9.32 18.15 -2.18
C VAL A 157 9.07 18.23 -0.69
N ILE A 158 9.68 17.32 0.09
CA ILE A 158 9.54 17.32 1.55
C ILE A 158 10.10 18.60 2.16
N ARG A 159 11.25 19.09 1.69
CA ARG A 159 11.78 20.39 2.14
C ARG A 159 10.79 21.52 1.89
N ALA A 160 10.26 21.62 0.67
CA ALA A 160 9.26 22.63 0.33
C ALA A 160 7.97 22.49 1.16
N SER A 161 7.52 21.25 1.42
CA SER A 161 6.33 20.98 2.24
C SER A 161 6.59 21.28 3.72
N LEU A 162 7.77 20.96 4.25
CA LEU A 162 8.17 21.33 5.64
C LEU A 162 8.15 22.86 5.81
N ASP A 163 8.63 23.60 4.83
CA ASP A 163 8.61 25.08 4.85
C ASP A 163 7.20 25.62 4.69
N LYS A 164 6.39 25.09 3.75
CA LYS A 164 4.98 25.45 3.53
C LYS A 164 4.15 25.33 4.80
N PHE A 165 4.36 24.28 5.56
CA PHE A 165 3.65 24.04 6.83
C PHE A 165 4.40 24.63 8.06
N SER A 166 5.50 25.35 7.85
CA SER A 166 6.36 25.89 8.92
C SER A 166 6.87 24.80 9.89
N ALA A 167 6.94 23.55 9.45
CA ALA A 167 7.40 22.43 10.26
C ALA A 167 8.85 22.59 10.68
N THR A 168 9.72 23.03 9.75
CA THR A 168 11.13 23.35 10.02
C THR A 168 11.26 24.39 11.13
N LYS A 169 10.42 25.44 11.09
CA LYS A 169 10.43 26.49 12.12
C LYS A 169 10.05 25.92 13.48
N TYR A 170 8.89 25.26 13.59
CA TYR A 170 8.43 24.71 14.87
C TYR A 170 9.40 23.66 15.42
N TYR A 171 9.98 22.85 14.56
CA TYR A 171 10.99 21.87 14.95
C TYR A 171 12.25 22.57 15.51
N ASN A 172 12.77 23.58 14.80
CA ASN A 172 13.93 24.33 15.23
C ASN A 172 13.66 25.10 16.54
N ASP A 173 12.45 25.62 16.74
CA ASP A 173 12.04 26.27 17.99
C ASP A 173 12.12 25.26 19.15
N VAL A 174 11.68 24.02 18.97
CA VAL A 174 11.80 22.95 19.98
C VAL A 174 13.27 22.63 20.28
N ILE A 175 14.05 22.36 19.21
CA ILE A 175 15.47 21.99 19.34
C ILE A 175 16.30 23.11 19.98
N SER A 176 16.13 24.35 19.51
CA SER A 176 16.90 25.49 20.04
C SER A 176 16.53 25.81 21.50
N THR A 177 15.25 25.71 21.85
CA THR A 177 14.81 25.88 23.23
C THR A 177 15.49 24.86 24.13
N TYR A 178 15.49 23.58 23.77
CA TYR A 178 16.20 22.53 24.52
C TYR A 178 17.72 22.81 24.60
N ASN A 179 18.37 23.13 23.47
CA ASN A 179 19.78 23.36 23.41
C ASN A 179 20.25 24.58 24.22
N ASN A 180 19.37 25.52 24.51
CA ASN A 180 19.64 26.73 25.31
C ASN A 180 19.43 26.54 26.80
N PHE A 181 18.93 25.40 27.27
CA PHE A 181 18.85 25.14 28.71
C PHE A 181 20.23 25.02 29.30
N PRO A 182 20.51 25.70 30.46
CA PRO A 182 21.82 25.68 31.10
C PRO A 182 22.31 24.28 31.47
N THR A 183 21.40 23.33 31.64
CA THR A 183 21.71 21.95 32.01
C THR A 183 21.94 21.03 30.79
N THR A 184 21.79 21.54 29.57
CA THR A 184 21.99 20.74 28.36
C THR A 184 23.48 20.65 28.02
N ILE A 185 24.06 19.48 28.23
CA ILE A 185 25.46 19.18 27.93
C ILE A 185 25.61 18.81 26.44
N ASN A 186 24.71 17.94 25.92
CA ASN A 186 24.75 17.46 24.55
C ASN A 186 23.71 18.18 23.70
N LYS A 187 24.19 19.03 22.79
CA LYS A 187 23.33 19.71 21.82
C LYS A 187 22.99 18.75 20.67
N LEU A 188 21.74 18.77 20.23
CA LEU A 188 21.24 17.94 19.17
C LEU A 188 20.86 18.79 17.95
N ASN A 189 21.05 18.25 16.77
CA ASN A 189 20.65 18.87 15.51
C ASN A 189 20.27 17.76 14.49
N PRO A 190 19.20 17.01 14.73
CA PRO A 190 18.78 15.93 13.82
C PRO A 190 18.35 16.48 12.46
N ASP A 191 18.67 15.74 11.39
CA ASP A 191 18.25 16.05 10.02
C ASP A 191 16.78 15.71 9.81
N LEU A 192 15.89 16.66 10.06
CA LEU A 192 14.45 16.52 9.90
C LEU A 192 14.04 16.13 8.46
N PRO A 193 14.52 16.81 7.39
CA PRO A 193 14.16 16.43 6.03
C PRO A 193 14.46 14.97 5.71
N SER A 194 15.67 14.50 5.97
CA SER A 194 16.05 13.10 5.70
C SER A 194 15.24 12.10 6.52
N TYR A 195 14.92 12.42 7.77
CA TYR A 195 14.04 11.61 8.60
C TYR A 195 12.64 11.48 7.98
N VAL A 196 12.02 12.58 7.57
CA VAL A 196 10.67 12.57 6.99
C VAL A 196 10.66 11.85 5.65
N VAL A 197 11.68 12.05 4.79
CA VAL A 197 11.85 11.31 3.53
C VAL A 197 11.88 9.81 3.79
N GLY A 198 12.74 9.35 4.68
CA GLY A 198 12.85 7.92 5.01
C GLY A 198 11.52 7.33 5.47
N LYS A 199 10.86 8.02 6.41
CA LYS A 199 9.57 7.57 6.95
C LYS A 199 8.44 7.57 5.91
N ALA A 200 8.38 8.57 5.02
CA ALA A 200 7.39 8.62 3.95
C ALA A 200 7.59 7.47 2.94
N VAL A 201 8.84 7.18 2.58
CA VAL A 201 9.17 6.04 1.70
C VAL A 201 8.83 4.70 2.37
N ASP A 202 9.15 4.52 3.64
CA ASP A 202 8.83 3.30 4.39
C ASP A 202 7.31 3.08 4.49
N ALA A 203 6.54 4.12 4.79
CA ALA A 203 5.08 4.06 4.87
C ALA A 203 4.45 3.67 3.52
N LEU A 204 4.98 4.20 2.41
CA LEU A 204 4.53 3.81 1.07
C LEU A 204 4.77 2.33 0.78
N PHE A 205 5.97 1.83 1.07
CA PHE A 205 6.27 0.42 0.85
C PHE A 205 5.45 -0.50 1.77
N ASP A 206 5.17 -0.10 3.00
CA ASP A 206 4.29 -0.86 3.88
C ASP A 206 2.85 -0.92 3.33
N GLN A 207 2.32 0.20 2.83
CA GLN A 207 1.00 0.21 2.19
C GLN A 207 0.95 -0.64 0.93
N ILE A 208 1.99 -0.60 0.09
CA ILE A 208 2.09 -1.46 -1.10
C ILE A 208 2.14 -2.93 -0.70
N ALA A 209 2.89 -3.29 0.35
CA ALA A 209 2.96 -4.66 0.87
C ALA A 209 1.60 -5.16 1.38
N ARG A 210 0.84 -4.30 2.06
CA ARG A 210 -0.52 -4.63 2.52
C ARG A 210 -1.47 -4.89 1.35
N GLU A 211 -1.42 -4.06 0.31
CA GLU A 211 -2.25 -4.25 -0.88
C GLU A 211 -1.80 -5.46 -1.70
N GLU A 212 -0.50 -5.73 -1.81
CA GLU A 212 0.02 -6.96 -2.42
C GLU A 212 -0.53 -8.19 -1.70
N ALA A 213 -0.42 -8.23 -0.37
CA ALA A 213 -0.96 -9.30 0.44
C ALA A 213 -2.47 -9.46 0.27
N ASN A 214 -3.21 -8.35 0.26
CA ASN A 214 -4.66 -8.34 0.06
C ASN A 214 -5.05 -8.93 -1.31
N ILE A 215 -4.38 -8.56 -2.41
CA ILE A 215 -4.66 -9.11 -3.74
C ILE A 215 -4.33 -10.60 -3.82
N ARG A 216 -3.23 -11.03 -3.19
CA ARG A 216 -2.82 -12.44 -3.16
C ARG A 216 -3.77 -13.33 -2.38
N GLU A 217 -4.29 -12.85 -1.25
CA GLU A 217 -5.08 -13.65 -0.30
C GLU A 217 -6.58 -13.48 -0.45
N ASN A 218 -7.05 -12.30 -0.85
CA ASN A 218 -8.47 -11.97 -0.91
C ASN A 218 -8.99 -11.93 -2.36
N PRO A 219 -9.79 -12.92 -2.79
CA PRO A 219 -10.37 -12.92 -4.14
C PRO A 219 -11.22 -11.69 -4.47
N VAL A 220 -11.86 -11.07 -3.46
CA VAL A 220 -12.67 -9.85 -3.65
C VAL A 220 -11.82 -8.64 -4.04
N ALA A 221 -10.56 -8.60 -3.61
CA ALA A 221 -9.63 -7.53 -3.97
C ALA A 221 -9.19 -7.58 -5.45
N ARG A 222 -9.43 -8.69 -6.14
CA ARG A 222 -9.09 -8.91 -7.55
C ARG A 222 -10.18 -8.32 -8.44
N THR A 223 -10.12 -7.02 -8.68
CA THR A 223 -11.19 -6.24 -9.33
C THR A 223 -11.41 -6.55 -10.81
N THR A 224 -10.41 -7.11 -11.51
CA THR A 224 -10.48 -7.44 -12.95
C THR A 224 -10.39 -8.95 -13.19
N ASP A 225 -10.87 -9.41 -14.37
CA ASP A 225 -10.80 -10.83 -14.74
C ASP A 225 -9.37 -11.34 -14.83
N ILE A 226 -8.44 -10.50 -15.31
CA ILE A 226 -7.02 -10.87 -15.38
C ILE A 226 -6.41 -11.03 -13.99
N LEU A 227 -6.77 -10.20 -13.02
CA LEU A 227 -6.34 -10.37 -11.63
C LEU A 227 -6.90 -11.65 -11.03
N ARG A 228 -8.17 -11.96 -11.27
CA ARG A 228 -8.79 -13.22 -10.83
C ARG A 228 -8.08 -14.43 -11.43
N LYS A 229 -7.78 -14.40 -12.73
CA LYS A 229 -7.08 -15.47 -13.45
C LYS A 229 -5.67 -15.69 -12.89
N VAL A 230 -4.86 -14.63 -12.82
CA VAL A 230 -3.44 -14.70 -12.44
C VAL A 230 -3.27 -15.08 -10.97
N PHE A 231 -3.91 -14.37 -10.07
CA PHE A 231 -3.76 -14.61 -8.63
C PHE A 231 -4.64 -15.75 -8.11
N GLY A 232 -5.68 -16.14 -8.84
CA GLY A 232 -6.42 -17.38 -8.59
C GLY A 232 -5.56 -18.62 -8.87
N TRP A 233 -4.85 -18.63 -9.99
CA TRP A 233 -3.90 -19.70 -10.34
C TRP A 233 -2.69 -19.74 -9.39
N ALA A 234 -2.10 -18.59 -9.05
CA ALA A 234 -0.95 -18.52 -8.13
C ALA A 234 -1.30 -18.98 -6.70
N GLY A 235 -2.53 -18.72 -6.25
CA GLY A 235 -3.00 -19.13 -4.92
C GLY A 235 -3.46 -20.60 -4.82
N ALA A 236 -3.55 -21.32 -5.93
CA ALA A 236 -3.92 -22.75 -5.98
C ALA A 236 -2.71 -23.69 -5.84
N ARG A 237 -1.53 -23.17 -5.60
CA ARG A 237 -0.28 -23.88 -5.36
C ARG A 237 0.11 -23.75 -3.91
#